data_4f9eebb0acb2b6fc2ad73c6ad767b616
#
_entry.id   4f9eebb0acb2b6fc2ad73c6ad767b616
#
_cell.length_a   1.000
_cell.length_b   1.000
_cell.length_c   1.000
_cell.angle_alpha   90.00
_cell.angle_beta   90.00
_cell.angle_gamma   90.00
#
_symmetry.space_group_name_H-M   'P 1'
#
loop_
_entity.id
_entity.type
_entity.pdbx_description
1 polymer ?
#
loop_
_entity_poly.entity_id
_entity_poly.type
_entity_poly.pdbx_seq_one_letter_code
_entity_poly.pdbx_strand_id
1 'polypeptide(L)'
;LLFAVYAFARYGFNWIALSTSLIASVPVGFAIAFFETQSQEFRRRHRRNSFWIYLVYRTFRVVVWFMMLFFFIMLLVIWLNVDTYETIFPHSLYDFFATRKLFEFLAIALAVSLFSNFLDELHRKLGRDAIYNLVLGKYHQVKQEERLFLFIDLNDSTDIAEEMGELEYSHFLQDYFYDISEPIARYFGRVYQYVGDEVVVTWPLQKGLRYAVAVRCYFAVQKQIRRYSAYYEKRYGRVPVFKAALHGGTVVVSEVGKYKSEIAYHGDVLNTTARMLGKCHELASDLLVSNWVIGQTTMPAYLKTDDMGVFQLKGKQQEI
;
A
#
# COMPACT_ATOMS: atom_id res chain seq x y z
N LEU A 1 3.36 14.85 20.48
CA LEU A 1 2.13 14.59 21.24
C LEU A 1 2.41 13.90 22.57
N LEU A 2 3.13 12.77 22.60
CA LEU A 2 3.49 12.05 23.85
C LEU A 2 4.31 12.91 24.81
N PHE A 3 5.22 13.74 24.32
CA PHE A 3 6.00 14.66 25.14
C PHE A 3 5.12 15.79 25.72
N ALA A 4 4.17 16.32 24.95
CA ALA A 4 3.22 17.32 25.43
C ALA A 4 2.30 16.74 26.51
N VAL A 5 1.84 15.49 26.35
CA VAL A 5 1.04 14.77 27.36
C VAL A 5 1.85 14.54 28.64
N TYR A 6 3.11 14.13 28.53
CA TYR A 6 4.00 13.95 29.68
C TYR A 6 4.28 15.27 30.41
N ALA A 7 4.58 16.34 29.66
CA ALA A 7 4.80 17.67 30.22
C ALA A 7 3.55 18.22 30.92
N PHE A 8 2.37 18.03 30.32
CA PHE A 8 1.08 18.39 30.91
C PHE A 8 0.81 17.65 32.22
N ALA A 9 1.06 16.35 32.25
CA ALA A 9 0.83 15.52 33.44
C ALA A 9 1.77 15.88 34.62
N ARG A 10 2.97 16.39 34.34
CA ARG A 10 3.99 16.66 35.36
C ARG A 10 4.08 18.14 35.76
N TYR A 11 3.84 19.08 34.86
CA TYR A 11 4.09 20.53 35.07
C TYR A 11 2.84 21.40 34.90
N GLY A 12 1.68 20.80 34.61
CA GLY A 12 0.46 21.56 34.30
C GLY A 12 0.47 22.18 32.91
N PHE A 13 -0.59 22.97 32.60
CA PHE A 13 -0.74 23.61 31.29
C PHE A 13 0.27 24.75 31.11
N ASN A 14 1.22 24.58 30.20
CA ASN A 14 2.19 25.62 29.86
C ASN A 14 2.18 25.87 28.35
N TRP A 15 1.80 27.07 27.94
CA TRP A 15 1.75 27.51 26.55
C TRP A 15 3.09 27.39 25.83
N ILE A 16 4.20 27.64 26.53
CA ILE A 16 5.56 27.54 26.00
C ILE A 16 5.88 26.08 25.65
N ALA A 17 5.56 25.15 26.56
CA ALA A 17 5.76 23.72 26.32
C ALA A 17 4.88 23.19 25.19
N LEU A 18 3.65 23.70 25.03
CA LEU A 18 2.78 23.33 23.92
C LEU A 18 3.29 23.87 22.57
N SER A 19 3.68 25.14 22.52
CA SER A 19 4.18 25.77 21.30
C SER A 19 5.51 25.17 20.84
N THR A 20 6.43 24.89 21.75
CA THR A 20 7.71 24.23 21.43
C THR A 20 7.51 22.80 20.96
N SER A 21 6.55 22.05 21.54
CA SER A 21 6.18 20.72 21.09
C SER A 21 5.57 20.71 19.69
N LEU A 22 4.72 21.67 19.37
CA LEU A 22 4.12 21.86 18.04
C LEU A 22 5.18 22.23 17.00
N ILE A 23 6.05 23.18 17.30
CA ILE A 23 7.15 23.58 16.40
C ILE A 23 8.11 22.42 16.15
N ALA A 24 8.46 21.65 17.19
CA ALA A 24 9.31 20.48 17.06
C ALA A 24 8.64 19.32 16.29
N SER A 25 7.31 19.22 16.28
CA SER A 25 6.59 18.14 15.61
C SER A 25 6.63 18.26 14.07
N VAL A 26 6.73 19.48 13.52
CA VAL A 26 6.77 19.72 12.07
C VAL A 26 8.00 19.11 11.40
N PRO A 27 9.25 19.38 11.83
CA PRO A 27 10.44 18.75 11.25
C PRO A 27 10.46 17.22 11.47
N VAL A 28 9.87 16.73 12.58
CA VAL A 28 9.70 15.28 12.81
C VAL A 28 8.78 14.67 11.76
N GLY A 29 7.63 15.29 11.51
CA GLY A 29 6.69 14.82 10.49
C GLY A 29 7.31 14.82 9.09
N PHE A 30 8.05 15.87 8.74
CA PHE A 30 8.79 15.97 7.48
C PHE A 30 9.87 14.88 7.34
N ALA A 31 10.62 14.66 8.41
CA ALA A 31 11.63 13.63 8.46
C ALA A 31 11.02 12.23 8.25
N ILE A 32 9.93 11.91 8.96
CA ILE A 32 9.23 10.64 8.80
C ILE A 32 8.76 10.45 7.35
N ALA A 33 8.13 11.46 6.74
CA ALA A 33 7.66 11.41 5.36
C ALA A 33 8.81 11.24 4.34
N PHE A 34 9.92 11.98 4.52
CA PHE A 34 11.11 11.85 3.68
C PHE A 34 11.72 10.46 3.76
N PHE A 35 11.77 9.88 4.96
CA PHE A 35 12.32 8.54 5.14
C PHE A 35 11.42 7.44 4.63
N GLU A 36 10.12 7.62 4.67
CA GLU A 36 9.21 6.66 4.09
C GLU A 36 9.45 6.55 2.57
N THR A 37 9.62 7.68 1.88
CA THR A 37 9.93 7.68 0.44
C THR A 37 11.28 7.02 0.13
N GLN A 38 12.32 7.32 0.91
CA GLN A 38 13.64 6.69 0.79
C GLN A 38 13.59 5.18 1.09
N SER A 39 12.75 4.75 2.03
CA SER A 39 12.57 3.33 2.38
C SER A 39 11.95 2.54 1.24
N GLN A 40 11.02 3.14 0.51
CA GLN A 40 10.38 2.50 -0.64
C GLN A 40 11.40 2.28 -1.76
N GLU A 41 12.27 3.24 -2.03
CA GLU A 41 13.31 3.11 -3.04
C GLU A 41 14.41 2.09 -2.65
N PHE A 42 14.83 2.11 -1.38
CA PHE A 42 15.75 1.10 -0.86
C PHE A 42 15.17 -0.31 -0.96
N ARG A 43 13.91 -0.50 -0.57
CA ARG A 43 13.17 -1.77 -0.68
C ARG A 43 13.15 -2.28 -2.12
N ARG A 44 12.93 -1.37 -3.07
CA ARG A 44 12.91 -1.70 -4.49
C ARG A 44 14.27 -2.17 -5.01
N ARG A 45 15.37 -1.54 -4.59
CA ARG A 45 16.73 -1.93 -4.96
C ARG A 45 17.16 -3.25 -4.33
N HIS A 46 16.61 -3.59 -3.15
CA HIS A 46 17.00 -4.73 -2.34
C HIS A 46 15.84 -5.72 -2.13
N ARG A 47 14.98 -5.92 -3.13
CA ARG A 47 13.79 -6.80 -3.07
C ARG A 47 14.10 -8.22 -2.61
N ARG A 48 15.31 -8.73 -2.90
CA ARG A 48 15.77 -10.09 -2.60
C ARG A 48 16.53 -10.22 -1.28
N ASN A 49 16.73 -9.10 -0.57
CA ASN A 49 17.44 -9.15 0.69
C ASN A 49 16.53 -9.68 1.81
N SER A 50 17.15 -10.34 2.78
CA SER A 50 16.49 -10.86 3.96
C SER A 50 15.68 -9.74 4.67
N PHE A 51 14.48 -10.10 5.15
CA PHE A 51 13.65 -9.25 6.01
C PHE A 51 14.43 -8.59 7.14
N TRP A 52 15.38 -9.31 7.75
CA TRP A 52 16.22 -8.83 8.83
C TRP A 52 17.12 -7.65 8.43
N ILE A 53 17.71 -7.68 7.24
CA ILE A 53 18.56 -6.59 6.72
C ILE A 53 17.74 -5.31 6.58
N TYR A 54 16.52 -5.44 6.05
CA TYR A 54 15.60 -4.31 5.91
C TYR A 54 15.16 -3.76 7.28
N LEU A 55 14.82 -4.64 8.22
CA LEU A 55 14.43 -4.27 9.58
C LEU A 55 15.55 -3.52 10.29
N VAL A 56 16.77 -4.06 10.28
CA VAL A 56 17.95 -3.45 10.89
C VAL A 56 18.26 -2.09 10.27
N TYR A 57 18.28 -1.99 8.95
CA TYR A 57 18.52 -0.74 8.24
C TYR A 57 17.49 0.34 8.60
N ARG A 58 16.21 -0.02 8.63
CA ARG A 58 15.13 0.90 8.95
C ARG A 58 15.19 1.34 10.41
N THR A 59 15.38 0.41 11.34
CA THR A 59 15.52 0.70 12.76
C THR A 59 16.73 1.60 13.04
N PHE A 60 17.90 1.27 12.48
CA PHE A 60 19.11 2.07 12.61
C PHE A 60 18.88 3.50 12.12
N ARG A 61 18.26 3.65 11.00
CA ARG A 61 17.97 4.96 10.41
C ARG A 61 17.02 5.79 11.27
N VAL A 62 15.97 5.18 11.82
CA VAL A 62 15.04 5.87 12.74
C VAL A 62 15.77 6.32 13.99
N VAL A 63 16.60 5.47 14.59
CA VAL A 63 17.39 5.80 15.79
C VAL A 63 18.36 6.98 15.50
N VAL A 64 19.09 6.94 14.39
CA VAL A 64 19.99 8.04 13.99
C VAL A 64 19.22 9.37 13.87
N TRP A 65 18.02 9.32 13.31
CA TRP A 65 17.18 10.53 13.19
C TRP A 65 16.66 11.05 14.50
N PHE A 66 16.21 10.18 15.38
CA PHE A 66 15.85 10.60 16.73
C PHE A 66 17.04 11.26 17.46
N MET A 67 18.25 10.74 17.27
CA MET A 67 19.47 11.32 17.81
C MET A 67 19.74 12.71 17.17
N MET A 68 19.66 12.84 15.86
CA MET A 68 19.88 14.13 15.17
C MET A 68 18.82 15.18 15.58
N LEU A 69 17.56 14.78 15.66
CA LEU A 69 16.47 15.64 16.09
C LEU A 69 16.66 16.09 17.53
N PHE A 70 16.98 15.16 18.42
CA PHE A 70 17.28 15.46 19.82
C PHE A 70 18.42 16.48 19.94
N PHE A 71 19.51 16.27 19.20
CA PHE A 71 20.66 17.18 19.16
C PHE A 71 20.26 18.56 18.61
N PHE A 72 19.45 18.60 17.56
CA PHE A 72 18.93 19.86 17.00
C PHE A 72 18.05 20.63 17.99
N ILE A 73 17.15 19.95 18.69
CA ILE A 73 16.30 20.56 19.73
C ILE A 73 17.16 21.10 20.87
N MET A 74 18.18 20.37 21.29
CA MET A 74 19.13 20.83 22.30
C MET A 74 19.85 22.11 21.87
N LEU A 75 20.37 22.16 20.64
CA LEU A 75 21.00 23.38 20.10
C LEU A 75 20.03 24.55 20.01
N LEU A 76 18.79 24.30 19.61
CA LEU A 76 17.77 25.33 19.50
C LEU A 76 17.40 25.90 20.89
N VAL A 77 17.26 25.07 21.90
CA VAL A 77 17.00 25.50 23.30
C VAL A 77 18.15 26.34 23.85
N ILE A 78 19.40 25.93 23.59
CA ILE A 78 20.58 26.69 23.98
C ILE A 78 20.61 28.05 23.25
N TRP A 79 20.31 28.07 21.95
CA TRP A 79 20.32 29.28 21.12
C TRP A 79 19.24 30.28 21.54
N LEU A 80 18.05 29.80 21.90
CA LEU A 80 16.92 30.62 22.35
C LEU A 80 17.09 31.15 23.79
N ASN A 81 18.14 30.74 24.50
CA ASN A 81 18.45 31.16 25.87
C ASN A 81 17.25 31.07 26.82
N VAL A 82 16.48 29.97 26.70
CA VAL A 82 15.24 29.76 27.45
C VAL A 82 15.58 29.35 28.87
N ASP A 83 15.16 30.12 29.88
CA ASP A 83 15.36 29.84 31.31
C ASP A 83 14.84 28.47 31.77
N THR A 84 13.93 27.87 30.99
CA THR A 84 13.40 26.52 31.16
C THR A 84 14.40 25.39 30.85
N TYR A 85 15.59 25.72 30.31
CA TYR A 85 16.62 24.71 30.03
C TYR A 85 16.98 23.89 31.26
N GLU A 86 17.19 24.55 32.41
CA GLU A 86 17.57 23.89 33.67
C GLU A 86 16.48 22.97 34.24
N THR A 87 15.21 23.23 33.91
CA THR A 87 14.07 22.43 34.41
C THR A 87 13.70 21.25 33.52
N ILE A 88 13.96 21.35 32.21
CA ILE A 88 13.56 20.33 31.22
C ILE A 88 14.73 19.38 30.89
N PHE A 89 15.96 19.91 30.86
CA PHE A 89 17.16 19.14 30.50
C PHE A 89 18.16 19.09 31.67
N PRO A 90 19.01 18.07 31.73
CA PRO A 90 20.08 18.00 32.75
C PRO A 90 21.02 19.20 32.62
N HIS A 91 21.57 19.63 33.76
CA HIS A 91 22.42 20.82 33.88
C HIS A 91 23.64 20.85 32.94
N SER A 92 24.00 19.73 32.36
CA SER A 92 25.00 19.67 31.29
C SER A 92 24.69 18.58 30.26
N LEU A 93 25.16 18.78 29.04
CA LEU A 93 25.14 17.76 28.01
C LEU A 93 25.88 16.50 28.44
N TYR A 94 26.98 16.69 29.19
CA TYR A 94 27.77 15.61 29.73
C TYR A 94 26.92 14.72 30.68
N ASP A 95 26.11 15.33 31.57
CA ASP A 95 25.25 14.58 32.48
C ASP A 95 24.18 13.77 31.73
N PHE A 96 23.65 14.32 30.64
CA PHE A 96 22.70 13.56 29.80
C PHE A 96 23.37 12.35 29.14
N PHE A 97 24.54 12.54 28.52
CA PHE A 97 25.24 11.46 27.84
C PHE A 97 25.88 10.46 28.81
N ALA A 98 26.29 10.89 30.02
CA ALA A 98 26.87 10.04 31.05
C ALA A 98 25.81 9.36 31.94
N THR A 99 24.54 9.74 31.84
CA THR A 99 23.50 9.23 32.73
C THR A 99 22.65 8.12 32.05
N ARG A 100 21.95 7.37 32.90
CA ARG A 100 20.96 6.36 32.52
C ARG A 100 19.88 6.90 31.57
N LYS A 101 19.62 8.21 31.53
CA LYS A 101 18.59 8.86 30.72
C LYS A 101 18.81 8.69 29.19
N LEU A 102 20.05 8.71 28.73
CA LEU A 102 20.38 8.41 27.35
C LEU A 102 19.97 6.98 26.97
N PHE A 103 20.31 6.02 27.84
CA PHE A 103 19.95 4.61 27.60
C PHE A 103 18.43 4.40 27.63
N GLU A 104 17.72 5.04 28.54
CA GLU A 104 16.26 5.02 28.60
C GLU A 104 15.64 5.60 27.34
N PHE A 105 16.15 6.75 26.85
CA PHE A 105 15.72 7.36 25.61
C PHE A 105 15.96 6.46 24.39
N LEU A 106 17.16 5.89 24.28
CA LEU A 106 17.51 4.97 23.18
C LEU A 106 16.67 3.70 23.23
N ALA A 107 16.41 3.15 24.43
CA ALA A 107 15.56 1.98 24.60
C ALA A 107 14.12 2.25 24.16
N ILE A 108 13.57 3.40 24.53
CA ILE A 108 12.22 3.81 24.10
C ILE A 108 12.19 4.02 22.57
N ALA A 109 13.17 4.73 22.00
CA ALA A 109 13.27 4.96 20.56
C ALA A 109 13.36 3.64 19.79
N LEU A 110 14.15 2.69 20.28
CA LEU A 110 14.27 1.35 19.72
C LEU A 110 12.93 0.59 19.79
N ALA A 111 12.29 0.57 20.95
CA ALA A 111 11.00 -0.11 21.15
C ALA A 111 9.91 0.46 20.23
N VAL A 112 9.80 1.79 20.13
CA VAL A 112 8.85 2.47 19.23
C VAL A 112 9.16 2.14 17.77
N SER A 113 10.44 2.13 17.38
CA SER A 113 10.84 1.79 16.01
C SER A 113 10.51 0.34 15.66
N LEU A 114 10.82 -0.60 16.56
CA LEU A 114 10.49 -2.02 16.36
C LEU A 114 8.98 -2.23 16.25
N PHE A 115 8.20 -1.61 17.14
CA PHE A 115 6.74 -1.69 17.12
C PHE A 115 6.14 -1.09 15.84
N SER A 116 6.62 0.08 15.41
CA SER A 116 6.20 0.69 14.15
C SER A 116 6.53 -0.20 12.94
N ASN A 117 7.74 -0.77 12.91
CA ASN A 117 8.14 -1.69 11.85
C ASN A 117 7.29 -2.98 11.83
N PHE A 118 6.93 -3.49 13.00
CA PHE A 118 6.04 -4.64 13.13
C PHE A 118 4.63 -4.32 12.62
N LEU A 119 4.06 -3.17 12.99
CA LEU A 119 2.76 -2.74 12.48
C LEU A 119 2.76 -2.57 10.95
N ASP A 120 3.80 -1.96 10.38
CA ASP A 120 3.92 -1.82 8.93
C ASP A 120 4.00 -3.17 8.22
N GLU A 121 4.70 -4.14 8.80
CA GLU A 121 4.76 -5.48 8.26
C GLU A 121 3.41 -6.19 8.32
N LEU A 122 2.68 -6.02 9.43
CA LEU A 122 1.31 -6.52 9.55
C LEU A 122 0.39 -5.89 8.50
N HIS A 123 0.42 -4.57 8.34
CA HIS A 123 -0.35 -3.88 7.30
C HIS A 123 -0.03 -4.39 5.90
N ARG A 124 1.24 -4.67 5.63
CA ARG A 124 1.68 -5.17 4.33
C ARG A 124 1.21 -6.61 4.07
N LYS A 125 1.27 -7.48 5.08
CA LYS A 125 0.90 -8.89 4.94
C LYS A 125 -0.61 -9.13 4.97
N LEU A 126 -1.33 -8.38 5.79
CA LEU A 126 -2.78 -8.53 5.97
C LEU A 126 -3.59 -7.65 5.00
N GLY A 127 -2.96 -6.64 4.40
CA GLY A 127 -3.66 -5.64 3.58
C GLY A 127 -4.12 -4.42 4.38
N ARG A 128 -4.41 -3.33 3.65
CA ARG A 128 -4.53 -1.96 4.20
C ARG A 128 -5.61 -1.78 5.27
N ASP A 129 -6.70 -2.52 5.21
CA ASP A 129 -7.80 -2.40 6.17
C ASP A 129 -8.08 -3.70 6.94
N ALA A 130 -7.21 -4.70 6.78
CA ALA A 130 -7.45 -6.00 7.41
C ALA A 130 -7.41 -5.90 8.93
N ILE A 131 -6.44 -5.16 9.48
CA ILE A 131 -6.36 -4.94 10.93
C ILE A 131 -7.60 -4.20 11.44
N TYR A 132 -8.05 -3.16 10.75
CA TYR A 132 -9.25 -2.41 11.12
C TYR A 132 -10.51 -3.28 11.06
N ASN A 133 -10.66 -4.05 9.97
CA ASN A 133 -11.80 -4.95 9.79
C ASN A 133 -11.78 -6.10 10.81
N LEU A 134 -10.59 -6.60 11.18
CA LEU A 134 -10.39 -7.64 12.19
C LEU A 134 -10.80 -7.13 13.57
N VAL A 135 -10.29 -5.97 13.98
CA VAL A 135 -10.59 -5.37 15.31
C VAL A 135 -12.06 -5.03 15.45
N LEU A 136 -12.71 -4.54 14.38
CA LEU A 136 -14.13 -4.19 14.39
C LEU A 136 -15.07 -5.37 14.09
N GLY A 137 -14.54 -6.54 13.77
CA GLY A 137 -15.37 -7.73 13.43
C GLY A 137 -16.29 -7.50 12.24
N LYS A 138 -15.90 -6.66 11.27
CA LYS A 138 -16.81 -6.15 10.22
C LYS A 138 -17.46 -7.25 9.38
N TYR A 139 -16.77 -8.37 9.16
CA TYR A 139 -17.21 -9.44 8.27
C TYR A 139 -17.51 -10.79 8.98
N HIS A 140 -17.62 -10.76 10.31
CA HIS A 140 -18.09 -11.95 11.06
C HIS A 140 -19.51 -12.37 10.66
N GLN A 141 -20.32 -11.40 10.23
CA GLN A 141 -21.64 -11.68 9.66
C GLN A 141 -21.59 -11.53 8.14
N VAL A 142 -22.27 -12.42 7.44
CA VAL A 142 -22.46 -12.36 5.99
C VAL A 142 -23.16 -11.04 5.62
N LYS A 143 -22.61 -10.29 4.67
CA LYS A 143 -23.15 -9.00 4.22
C LYS A 143 -23.20 -8.93 2.70
N GLN A 144 -24.15 -8.17 2.18
CA GLN A 144 -24.13 -7.75 0.79
C GLN A 144 -23.45 -6.41 0.64
N GLU A 145 -22.56 -6.29 -0.34
CA GLU A 145 -21.89 -5.05 -0.70
C GLU A 145 -21.90 -4.87 -2.22
N GLU A 146 -22.01 -3.64 -2.68
CA GLU A 146 -21.80 -3.31 -4.08
C GLU A 146 -20.32 -3.00 -4.34
N ARG A 147 -19.71 -3.72 -5.27
CA ARG A 147 -18.29 -3.62 -5.53
C ARG A 147 -17.95 -3.67 -7.01
N LEU A 148 -16.81 -3.07 -7.35
CA LEU A 148 -16.14 -3.25 -8.64
C LEU A 148 -15.00 -4.25 -8.49
N PHE A 149 -14.78 -5.04 -9.55
CA PHE A 149 -13.65 -5.95 -9.68
C PHE A 149 -12.95 -5.71 -10.99
N LEU A 150 -11.62 -5.52 -10.91
CA LEU A 150 -10.71 -5.48 -12.04
C LEU A 150 -9.81 -6.71 -11.95
N PHE A 151 -9.92 -7.58 -12.93
CA PHE A 151 -9.05 -8.72 -13.10
C PHE A 151 -7.97 -8.33 -14.10
N ILE A 152 -6.70 -8.53 -13.76
CA ILE A 152 -5.56 -8.23 -14.60
C ILE A 152 -4.74 -9.51 -14.71
N ASP A 153 -4.46 -9.96 -15.91
CA ASP A 153 -3.83 -11.23 -16.22
C ASP A 153 -2.72 -11.04 -17.25
N LEU A 154 -1.59 -11.74 -17.08
CA LEU A 154 -0.47 -11.67 -18.03
C LEU A 154 -0.83 -12.38 -19.32
N ASN A 155 -0.40 -11.79 -20.44
CA ASN A 155 -0.47 -12.46 -21.72
C ASN A 155 0.65 -13.50 -21.82
N ASP A 156 0.34 -14.62 -22.44
CA ASP A 156 1.30 -15.68 -22.79
C ASP A 156 2.09 -16.21 -21.59
N SER A 157 1.47 -16.21 -20.41
CA SER A 157 2.12 -16.56 -19.15
C SER A 157 2.70 -17.98 -19.15
N THR A 158 2.05 -18.91 -19.78
CA THR A 158 2.53 -20.31 -19.93
C THR A 158 3.80 -20.37 -20.77
N ASP A 159 3.80 -19.72 -21.94
CA ASP A 159 4.97 -19.66 -22.82
C ASP A 159 6.15 -18.97 -22.14
N ILE A 160 5.87 -17.89 -21.41
CA ILE A 160 6.88 -17.17 -20.62
C ILE A 160 7.50 -18.09 -19.55
N ALA A 161 6.69 -18.87 -18.86
CA ALA A 161 7.15 -19.79 -17.82
C ALA A 161 8.00 -20.93 -18.41
N GLU A 162 7.61 -21.47 -19.58
CA GLU A 162 8.38 -22.50 -20.29
C GLU A 162 9.73 -21.96 -20.79
N GLU A 163 9.76 -20.74 -21.35
CA GLU A 163 10.99 -20.13 -21.86
C GLU A 163 11.98 -19.74 -20.74
N MET A 164 11.47 -19.15 -19.65
CA MET A 164 12.32 -18.66 -18.53
C MET A 164 12.68 -19.73 -17.52
N GLY A 165 11.89 -20.79 -17.42
CA GLY A 165 11.92 -21.76 -16.33
C GLY A 165 11.24 -21.23 -15.06
N GLU A 166 10.76 -22.14 -14.23
CA GLU A 166 9.88 -21.85 -13.07
C GLU A 166 10.46 -20.81 -12.09
N LEU A 167 11.77 -20.89 -11.81
CA LEU A 167 12.41 -20.01 -10.83
C LEU A 167 12.48 -18.54 -11.33
N GLU A 168 12.93 -18.33 -12.56
CA GLU A 168 13.02 -16.98 -13.13
C GLU A 168 11.62 -16.41 -13.41
N TYR A 169 10.68 -17.24 -13.84
CA TYR A 169 9.28 -16.85 -13.97
C TYR A 169 8.68 -16.40 -12.62
N SER A 170 8.96 -17.12 -11.54
CA SER A 170 8.54 -16.69 -10.19
C SER A 170 9.13 -15.34 -9.79
N HIS A 171 10.38 -15.07 -10.16
CA HIS A 171 11.02 -13.78 -9.94
C HIS A 171 10.38 -12.67 -10.80
N PHE A 172 10.07 -12.98 -12.05
CA PHE A 172 9.38 -12.08 -12.97
C PHE A 172 8.00 -11.69 -12.43
N LEU A 173 7.19 -12.66 -11.98
CA LEU A 173 5.90 -12.43 -11.34
C LEU A 173 6.02 -11.59 -10.06
N GLN A 174 7.00 -11.89 -9.22
CA GLN A 174 7.24 -11.16 -7.98
C GLN A 174 7.55 -9.68 -8.26
N ASP A 175 8.38 -9.39 -9.27
CA ASP A 175 8.71 -8.04 -9.69
C ASP A 175 7.50 -7.34 -10.32
N TYR A 176 6.74 -8.05 -11.16
CA TYR A 176 5.53 -7.56 -11.78
C TYR A 176 4.47 -7.15 -10.75
N PHE A 177 4.11 -8.07 -9.83
CA PHE A 177 3.12 -7.78 -8.78
C PHE A 177 3.56 -6.64 -7.84
N TYR A 178 4.84 -6.55 -7.58
CA TYR A 178 5.37 -5.44 -6.81
C TYR A 178 5.18 -4.10 -7.52
N ASP A 179 5.50 -4.03 -8.82
CA ASP A 179 5.46 -2.78 -9.58
C ASP A 179 4.01 -2.30 -9.83
N ILE A 180 3.06 -3.22 -10.02
CA ILE A 180 1.65 -2.86 -10.19
C ILE A 180 0.95 -2.49 -8.86
N SER A 181 1.49 -2.91 -7.72
CA SER A 181 0.86 -2.66 -6.41
C SER A 181 0.78 -1.16 -6.06
N GLU A 182 1.78 -0.37 -6.44
CA GLU A 182 1.80 1.08 -6.18
C GLU A 182 0.68 1.83 -6.90
N PRO A 183 0.50 1.71 -8.23
CA PRO A 183 -0.62 2.35 -8.91
C PRO A 183 -1.98 1.85 -8.41
N ILE A 184 -2.14 0.56 -8.10
CA ILE A 184 -3.39 0.04 -7.52
C ILE A 184 -3.71 0.77 -6.21
N ALA A 185 -2.73 0.88 -5.31
CA ALA A 185 -2.91 1.57 -4.02
C ALA A 185 -3.18 3.08 -4.20
N ARG A 186 -2.52 3.74 -5.15
CA ARG A 186 -2.70 5.17 -5.47
C ARG A 186 -4.11 5.47 -5.97
N TYR A 187 -4.72 4.54 -6.68
CA TYR A 187 -6.09 4.61 -7.14
C TYR A 187 -7.08 3.94 -6.19
N PHE A 188 -6.73 3.81 -4.91
CA PHE A 188 -7.58 3.27 -3.85
C PHE A 188 -8.07 1.84 -4.09
N GLY A 189 -7.44 1.10 -5.01
CA GLY A 189 -7.70 -0.30 -5.26
C GLY A 189 -7.18 -1.16 -4.10
N ARG A 190 -7.88 -2.25 -3.82
CA ARG A 190 -7.45 -3.28 -2.89
C ARG A 190 -7.20 -4.55 -3.66
N VAL A 191 -6.00 -5.07 -3.57
CA VAL A 191 -5.74 -6.42 -4.07
C VAL A 191 -6.52 -7.37 -3.18
N TYR A 192 -7.41 -8.13 -3.81
CA TYR A 192 -8.20 -9.18 -3.17
C TYR A 192 -7.38 -10.46 -3.09
N GLN A 193 -6.84 -10.90 -4.21
CA GLN A 193 -5.99 -12.09 -4.27
C GLN A 193 -5.09 -12.08 -5.50
N TYR A 194 -4.04 -12.87 -5.45
CA TYR A 194 -3.21 -13.26 -6.59
C TYR A 194 -3.50 -14.73 -6.92
N VAL A 195 -3.80 -15.05 -8.16
CA VAL A 195 -4.13 -16.40 -8.63
C VAL A 195 -3.24 -16.72 -9.83
N GLY A 196 -2.13 -17.43 -9.58
CA GLY A 196 -1.11 -17.62 -10.61
C GLY A 196 -0.50 -16.30 -11.04
N ASP A 197 -0.72 -15.90 -12.27
CA ASP A 197 -0.29 -14.64 -12.89
C ASP A 197 -1.39 -13.56 -12.91
N GLU A 198 -2.60 -13.92 -12.48
CA GLU A 198 -3.72 -13.00 -12.36
C GLU A 198 -3.71 -12.24 -11.02
N VAL A 199 -4.06 -10.97 -11.04
CA VAL A 199 -4.37 -10.18 -9.85
C VAL A 199 -5.81 -9.68 -9.90
N VAL A 200 -6.53 -9.94 -8.82
CA VAL A 200 -7.90 -9.47 -8.62
C VAL A 200 -7.89 -8.24 -7.73
N VAL A 201 -8.33 -7.10 -8.27
CA VAL A 201 -8.40 -5.83 -7.56
C VAL A 201 -9.86 -5.44 -7.36
N THR A 202 -10.21 -4.90 -6.19
CA THR A 202 -11.58 -4.52 -5.87
C THR A 202 -11.69 -3.14 -5.24
N TRP A 203 -12.83 -2.49 -5.45
CA TRP A 203 -13.23 -1.22 -4.84
C TRP A 203 -14.67 -1.31 -4.31
N PRO A 204 -15.02 -0.57 -3.24
CA PRO A 204 -16.42 -0.19 -3.00
C PRO A 204 -16.96 0.54 -4.25
N LEU A 205 -18.17 0.21 -4.68
CA LEU A 205 -18.74 0.68 -5.95
C LEU A 205 -18.57 2.19 -6.16
N GLN A 206 -19.06 2.99 -5.23
CA GLN A 206 -19.04 4.46 -5.33
C GLN A 206 -17.61 5.03 -5.46
N LYS A 207 -16.63 4.39 -4.79
CA LYS A 207 -15.22 4.85 -4.86
C LYS A 207 -14.57 4.51 -6.19
N GLY A 208 -14.87 3.34 -6.74
CA GLY A 208 -14.28 2.89 -8.00
C GLY A 208 -14.90 3.58 -9.23
N LEU A 209 -16.21 3.89 -9.19
CA LEU A 209 -16.91 4.61 -10.25
C LEU A 209 -16.55 6.10 -10.29
N ARG A 210 -16.33 6.70 -9.13
CA ARG A 210 -16.05 8.14 -9.03
C ARG A 210 -14.84 8.52 -9.89
N TYR A 211 -15.04 9.44 -10.86
CA TYR A 211 -14.01 9.88 -11.81
C TYR A 211 -13.34 8.73 -12.56
N ALA A 212 -14.06 7.64 -12.81
CA ALA A 212 -13.55 6.43 -13.45
C ALA A 212 -12.25 5.88 -12.82
N VAL A 213 -12.16 5.92 -11.47
CA VAL A 213 -10.95 5.56 -10.71
C VAL A 213 -10.48 4.15 -11.04
N ALA A 214 -11.39 3.17 -11.17
CA ALA A 214 -11.02 1.79 -11.48
C ALA A 214 -10.45 1.66 -12.90
N VAL A 215 -11.04 2.35 -13.89
CA VAL A 215 -10.53 2.39 -15.29
C VAL A 215 -9.16 3.08 -15.35
N ARG A 216 -9.04 4.22 -14.69
CA ARG A 216 -7.77 4.97 -14.62
C ARG A 216 -6.67 4.19 -13.92
N CYS A 217 -7.02 3.31 -12.99
CA CYS A 217 -6.08 2.42 -12.34
C CYS A 217 -5.39 1.50 -13.36
N TYR A 218 -6.13 0.89 -14.28
CA TYR A 218 -5.56 0.08 -15.36
C TYR A 218 -4.50 0.84 -16.16
N PHE A 219 -4.82 2.05 -16.64
CA PHE A 219 -3.86 2.87 -17.40
C PHE A 219 -2.65 3.31 -16.54
N ALA A 220 -2.85 3.51 -15.25
CA ALA A 220 -1.74 3.82 -14.35
C ALA A 220 -0.81 2.60 -14.15
N VAL A 221 -1.37 1.39 -14.08
CA VAL A 221 -0.60 0.13 -14.08
C VAL A 221 0.20 -0.01 -15.38
N GLN A 222 -0.45 0.19 -16.54
CA GLN A 222 0.22 0.14 -17.84
C GLN A 222 1.37 1.16 -17.93
N LYS A 223 1.13 2.41 -17.49
CA LYS A 223 2.16 3.46 -17.44
C LYS A 223 3.33 3.08 -16.53
N GLN A 224 3.04 2.45 -15.40
CA GLN A 224 4.07 2.00 -14.45
C GLN A 224 4.97 0.92 -15.07
N ILE A 225 4.38 -0.09 -15.71
CA ILE A 225 5.15 -1.15 -16.40
C ILE A 225 5.98 -0.56 -17.53
N ARG A 226 5.42 0.35 -18.35
CA ARG A 226 6.18 1.06 -19.40
C ARG A 226 7.35 1.85 -18.83
N ARG A 227 7.20 2.49 -17.66
CA ARG A 227 8.30 3.21 -16.99
C ARG A 227 9.47 2.29 -16.62
N TYR A 228 9.20 1.01 -16.40
CA TYR A 228 10.20 0.02 -16.03
C TYR A 228 10.58 -0.94 -17.16
N SER A 229 10.16 -0.65 -18.39
CA SER A 229 10.44 -1.49 -19.54
C SER A 229 11.93 -1.83 -19.69
N ALA A 230 12.81 -0.83 -19.57
CA ALA A 230 14.26 -1.03 -19.66
C ALA A 230 14.81 -1.97 -18.56
N TYR A 231 14.21 -1.96 -17.36
CA TYR A 231 14.56 -2.89 -16.30
C TYR A 231 14.16 -4.33 -16.65
N TYR A 232 12.90 -4.50 -17.10
CA TYR A 232 12.36 -5.80 -17.46
C TYR A 232 13.11 -6.41 -18.65
N GLU A 233 13.34 -5.60 -19.68
CA GLU A 233 14.10 -6.01 -20.86
C GLU A 233 15.52 -6.49 -20.49
N LYS A 234 16.25 -5.68 -19.71
CA LYS A 234 17.60 -6.01 -19.28
C LYS A 234 17.66 -7.26 -18.39
N ARG A 235 16.66 -7.45 -17.52
CA ARG A 235 16.69 -8.50 -16.49
C ARG A 235 16.10 -9.81 -16.96
N TYR A 236 15.04 -9.74 -17.77
CA TYR A 236 14.23 -10.89 -18.17
C TYR A 236 14.14 -11.07 -19.69
N GLY A 237 14.69 -10.14 -20.48
CA GLY A 237 14.57 -10.16 -21.95
C GLY A 237 13.15 -9.86 -22.45
N ARG A 238 12.24 -9.46 -21.57
CA ARG A 238 10.82 -9.30 -21.89
C ARG A 238 10.13 -8.33 -20.94
N VAL A 239 9.25 -7.49 -21.47
CA VAL A 239 8.39 -6.57 -20.69
C VAL A 239 7.04 -7.22 -20.43
N PRO A 240 6.47 -7.17 -19.20
CA PRO A 240 5.13 -7.69 -18.94
C PRO A 240 4.08 -7.01 -19.83
N VAL A 241 3.29 -7.82 -20.51
CA VAL A 241 2.08 -7.41 -21.25
C VAL A 241 0.90 -8.09 -20.59
N PHE A 242 -0.20 -7.37 -20.40
CA PHE A 242 -1.36 -7.86 -19.68
C PHE A 242 -2.66 -7.34 -20.24
N LYS A 243 -3.70 -8.12 -20.08
CA LYS A 243 -5.09 -7.81 -20.38
C LYS A 243 -5.87 -7.65 -19.08
N ALA A 244 -7.02 -6.99 -19.16
CA ALA A 244 -7.86 -6.77 -17.98
C ALA A 244 -9.36 -6.74 -18.33
N ALA A 245 -10.18 -7.09 -17.32
CA ALA A 245 -11.63 -6.92 -17.40
C ALA A 245 -12.15 -6.23 -16.14
N LEU A 246 -13.08 -5.29 -16.32
CA LEU A 246 -13.70 -4.53 -15.24
C LEU A 246 -15.22 -4.73 -15.26
N HIS A 247 -15.76 -5.25 -14.17
CA HIS A 247 -17.19 -5.40 -13.97
C HIS A 247 -17.55 -5.10 -12.51
N GLY A 248 -18.82 -4.87 -12.23
CA GLY A 248 -19.30 -4.56 -10.90
C GLY A 248 -20.72 -5.03 -10.65
N GLY A 249 -21.10 -5.00 -9.40
CA GLY A 249 -22.43 -5.38 -8.94
C GLY A 249 -22.44 -5.77 -7.48
N THR A 250 -23.54 -6.39 -7.08
CA THR A 250 -23.75 -6.87 -5.71
C THR A 250 -23.02 -8.19 -5.48
N VAL A 251 -22.25 -8.26 -4.40
CA VAL A 251 -21.56 -9.46 -3.95
C VAL A 251 -21.89 -9.73 -2.49
N VAL A 252 -21.83 -10.99 -2.11
CA VAL A 252 -21.90 -11.41 -0.71
C VAL A 252 -20.49 -11.50 -0.16
N VAL A 253 -20.25 -10.86 0.98
CA VAL A 253 -18.95 -10.81 1.65
C VAL A 253 -19.06 -11.51 2.99
N SER A 254 -18.16 -12.42 3.27
CA SER A 254 -18.06 -13.10 4.55
C SER A 254 -16.62 -13.46 4.88
N GLU A 255 -16.35 -13.62 6.16
CA GLU A 255 -15.13 -14.23 6.63
C GLU A 255 -15.29 -15.77 6.57
N VAL A 256 -14.35 -16.46 5.94
CA VAL A 256 -14.35 -17.90 5.77
C VAL A 256 -13.06 -18.52 6.30
N GLY A 257 -13.18 -19.73 6.82
CA GLY A 257 -12.05 -20.51 7.33
C GLY A 257 -11.94 -20.49 8.85
N LYS A 258 -11.44 -21.60 9.43
CA LYS A 258 -11.24 -21.77 10.87
C LYS A 258 -9.79 -21.53 11.30
N TYR A 259 -8.83 -22.10 10.58
CA TYR A 259 -7.41 -22.02 10.92
C TYR A 259 -6.69 -20.89 10.17
N LYS A 260 -7.14 -20.60 8.96
CA LYS A 260 -6.74 -19.45 8.15
C LYS A 260 -8.03 -18.75 7.74
N SER A 261 -8.24 -17.57 8.28
CA SER A 261 -9.42 -16.78 7.98
C SER A 261 -9.12 -15.81 6.84
N GLU A 262 -10.01 -15.79 5.85
CA GLU A 262 -9.94 -14.89 4.69
C GLU A 262 -11.29 -14.24 4.44
N ILE A 263 -11.29 -13.02 3.92
CA ILE A 263 -12.50 -12.37 3.43
C ILE A 263 -12.80 -12.90 2.03
N ALA A 264 -13.91 -13.61 1.87
CA ALA A 264 -14.36 -14.15 0.60
C ALA A 264 -15.49 -13.29 0.02
N TYR A 265 -15.39 -13.05 -1.30
CA TYR A 265 -16.46 -12.44 -2.09
C TYR A 265 -17.15 -13.52 -2.92
N HIS A 266 -18.46 -13.65 -2.75
CA HIS A 266 -19.29 -14.60 -3.47
C HIS A 266 -20.28 -13.84 -4.34
N GLY A 267 -20.50 -14.30 -5.55
CA GLY A 267 -21.48 -13.72 -6.46
C GLY A 267 -21.09 -13.87 -7.92
N ASP A 268 -22.07 -13.61 -8.77
CA ASP A 268 -21.90 -13.73 -10.21
C ASP A 268 -20.95 -12.69 -10.83
N VAL A 269 -20.73 -11.60 -10.12
CA VAL A 269 -19.84 -10.50 -10.56
C VAL A 269 -18.42 -10.99 -10.86
N LEU A 270 -17.84 -11.81 -9.96
CA LEU A 270 -16.48 -12.34 -10.16
C LEU A 270 -16.43 -13.27 -11.37
N ASN A 271 -17.41 -14.19 -11.48
CA ASN A 271 -17.50 -15.10 -12.62
C ASN A 271 -17.67 -14.36 -13.95
N THR A 272 -18.46 -13.30 -13.94
CA THR A 272 -18.65 -12.43 -15.12
C THR A 272 -17.35 -11.77 -15.51
N THR A 273 -16.65 -11.16 -14.54
CA THR A 273 -15.37 -10.49 -14.78
C THR A 273 -14.33 -11.46 -15.37
N ALA A 274 -14.22 -12.67 -14.79
CA ALA A 274 -13.31 -13.72 -15.28
C ALA A 274 -13.64 -14.12 -16.75
N ARG A 275 -14.93 -14.26 -17.07
CA ARG A 275 -15.34 -14.61 -18.43
C ARG A 275 -15.11 -13.48 -19.43
N MET A 276 -15.31 -12.22 -19.01
CA MET A 276 -14.96 -11.05 -19.83
C MET A 276 -13.44 -11.03 -20.09
N LEU A 277 -12.62 -11.31 -19.06
CA LEU A 277 -11.17 -11.39 -19.21
C LEU A 277 -10.76 -12.42 -20.25
N GLY A 278 -11.40 -13.60 -20.26
CA GLY A 278 -11.18 -14.62 -21.28
C GLY A 278 -11.54 -14.16 -22.70
N LYS A 279 -12.45 -13.18 -22.85
CA LYS A 279 -12.81 -12.62 -24.16
C LYS A 279 -11.84 -11.57 -24.69
N CYS A 280 -10.96 -11.02 -23.87
CA CYS A 280 -9.98 -10.02 -24.28
C CYS A 280 -9.14 -10.48 -25.49
N HIS A 281 -8.69 -11.72 -25.49
CA HIS A 281 -7.91 -12.29 -26.60
C HIS A 281 -8.73 -12.39 -27.90
N GLU A 282 -9.97 -12.89 -27.82
CA GLU A 282 -10.85 -13.03 -28.99
C GLU A 282 -11.20 -11.68 -29.63
N LEU A 283 -11.29 -10.63 -28.80
CA LEU A 283 -11.65 -9.27 -29.20
C LEU A 283 -10.43 -8.38 -29.48
N ALA A 284 -9.22 -8.91 -29.40
CA ALA A 284 -7.98 -8.15 -29.53
C ALA A 284 -7.98 -6.86 -28.69
N SER A 285 -8.49 -6.95 -27.44
CA SER A 285 -8.63 -5.81 -26.54
C SER A 285 -7.85 -6.04 -25.26
N ASP A 286 -7.07 -5.05 -24.85
CA ASP A 286 -6.30 -5.12 -23.60
C ASP A 286 -7.14 -4.79 -22.35
N LEU A 287 -8.30 -4.11 -22.53
CA LEU A 287 -9.21 -3.78 -21.44
C LEU A 287 -10.66 -3.89 -21.88
N LEU A 288 -11.41 -4.76 -21.26
CA LEU A 288 -12.86 -4.82 -21.39
C LEU A 288 -13.55 -4.24 -20.18
N VAL A 289 -14.51 -3.35 -20.40
CA VAL A 289 -15.33 -2.75 -19.34
C VAL A 289 -16.79 -3.04 -19.66
N SER A 290 -17.53 -3.60 -18.71
CA SER A 290 -18.94 -3.90 -18.95
C SER A 290 -19.77 -2.63 -19.14
N ASN A 291 -20.81 -2.70 -19.98
CA ASN A 291 -21.77 -1.60 -20.19
C ASN A 291 -22.41 -1.15 -18.88
N TRP A 292 -22.59 -2.08 -17.93
CA TRP A 292 -23.10 -1.75 -16.60
C TRP A 292 -22.18 -0.75 -15.86
N VAL A 293 -20.86 -0.88 -15.97
CA VAL A 293 -19.89 0.07 -15.38
C VAL A 293 -19.87 1.38 -16.15
N ILE A 294 -19.87 1.31 -17.51
CA ILE A 294 -19.86 2.50 -18.37
C ILE A 294 -21.08 3.38 -18.09
N GLY A 295 -22.27 2.79 -17.95
CA GLY A 295 -23.51 3.52 -17.68
C GLY A 295 -23.57 4.23 -16.33
N GLN A 296 -22.70 3.85 -15.38
CA GLN A 296 -22.68 4.40 -14.02
C GLN A 296 -21.47 5.32 -13.73
N THR A 297 -20.55 5.45 -14.68
CA THR A 297 -19.36 6.30 -14.48
C THR A 297 -19.26 7.38 -15.55
N THR A 298 -18.81 8.57 -15.18
CA THR A 298 -18.46 9.60 -16.14
C THR A 298 -17.03 9.36 -16.61
N MET A 299 -16.89 8.92 -17.88
CA MET A 299 -15.58 8.72 -18.46
C MET A 299 -14.88 10.06 -18.71
N PRO A 300 -13.58 10.19 -18.39
CA PRO A 300 -12.79 11.35 -18.77
C PRO A 300 -12.76 11.53 -20.29
N ALA A 301 -12.83 12.75 -20.78
CA ALA A 301 -12.88 13.06 -22.22
C ALA A 301 -11.67 12.54 -23.05
N TYR A 302 -10.56 12.27 -22.40
CA TYR A 302 -9.37 11.70 -23.04
C TYR A 302 -9.41 10.17 -23.20
N LEU A 303 -10.37 9.49 -22.57
CA LEU A 303 -10.60 8.05 -22.74
C LEU A 303 -11.73 7.85 -23.75
N LYS A 304 -11.42 7.18 -24.84
CA LYS A 304 -12.40 6.74 -25.82
C LYS A 304 -12.80 5.31 -25.51
N THR A 305 -14.07 5.00 -25.73
CA THR A 305 -14.63 3.66 -25.60
C THR A 305 -15.13 3.21 -26.96
N ASP A 306 -14.74 2.04 -27.38
CA ASP A 306 -15.27 1.37 -28.55
C ASP A 306 -16.31 0.33 -28.10
N ASP A 307 -17.48 0.32 -28.75
CA ASP A 307 -18.49 -0.69 -28.46
C ASP A 307 -18.10 -1.99 -29.16
N MET A 308 -17.84 -3.01 -28.34
CA MET A 308 -17.44 -4.33 -28.83
C MET A 308 -18.64 -5.25 -29.11
N GLY A 309 -19.87 -4.73 -28.95
CA GLY A 309 -21.09 -5.48 -29.10
C GLY A 309 -21.52 -6.25 -27.86
N VAL A 310 -22.58 -7.01 -28.01
CA VAL A 310 -23.21 -7.81 -26.96
C VAL A 310 -22.73 -9.25 -27.04
N PHE A 311 -22.22 -9.79 -25.94
CA PHE A 311 -21.68 -11.14 -25.91
C PHE A 311 -22.46 -12.03 -24.94
N GLN A 312 -22.80 -13.23 -25.40
CA GLN A 312 -23.28 -14.27 -24.53
C GLN A 312 -22.08 -14.95 -23.85
N LEU A 313 -21.96 -14.75 -22.55
CA LEU A 313 -20.89 -15.40 -21.77
C LEU A 313 -21.27 -16.86 -21.50
N LYS A 314 -20.33 -17.78 -21.67
CA LYS A 314 -20.54 -19.22 -21.47
C LYS A 314 -21.22 -19.52 -20.14
N GLY A 315 -22.42 -20.16 -20.17
CA GLY A 315 -23.20 -20.50 -18.97
C GLY A 315 -23.95 -19.34 -18.32
N LYS A 316 -24.17 -18.22 -19.04
CA LYS A 316 -25.11 -17.15 -18.67
C LYS A 316 -26.29 -17.10 -19.64
N GLN A 317 -27.47 -16.78 -19.11
CA GLN A 317 -28.64 -16.48 -19.92
C GLN A 317 -28.73 -14.99 -20.26
N GLN A 318 -28.07 -14.13 -19.49
CA GLN A 318 -28.03 -12.69 -19.73
C GLN A 318 -26.80 -12.31 -20.60
N GLU A 319 -27.05 -11.50 -21.58
CA GLU A 319 -26.06 -10.85 -22.42
C GLU A 319 -25.38 -9.70 -21.66
N ILE A 320 -24.10 -9.47 -21.94
CA ILE A 320 -23.32 -8.38 -21.34
C ILE A 320 -22.71 -7.55 -22.47
#